data_5f083ee17142cb0e768cff74ad668b5a
#
_entry.id   5f083ee17142cb0e768cff74ad668b5a
#
_cell.length_a   1.000
_cell.length_b   1.000
_cell.length_c   1.000
_cell.angle_alpha   90.00
_cell.angle_beta   90.00
_cell.angle_gamma   90.00
#
_symmetry.space_group_name_H-M   'P 1'
#
loop_
_entity.id
_entity.type
_entity.pdbx_description
1 polymer ?
#
loop_
_entity_poly.entity_id
_entity_poly.type
_entity_poly.pdbx_seq_one_letter_code
_entity_poly.pdbx_strand_id
1 'polypeptide(L)'
;MNIQFLQKELGRIPNEIEQLFFHYFWKSYQLQSMFDSEASQVEVQSNDSSKMILAAQGQSDPRNRISDNSIHALNAKKLATISRGKGSFTLGILPDRSSIQPKTGQHAYFISGGNLRGAIQALNTQDWFESAIPVNKGGLGYSLYQMFMNYECGLIMAIEKSENINILSRKGVNGLIIVMNKGEKEYFCDLMKEKKCNYMELGRLRKEFNIDLYHKNKVVGHIPISILTRLVNQNPNRSEIKIQTSIPSALESKLKEKKRFNDALIRLMKKNNKTENLQPIQKKILTRANIAFINNYSRLYGLAVNDNDTKHYTDYKMKSIAAIANSTRHLACAGIRPEVCSGFVAVSNVNLEEKGSYLSGIQSAGKHLNINVQHVSFEQTDNPMDGEFCSGGTGIGNTLFPDDFPCENLFISMIGSHRGELGGSQYLSLINQETTGTQPVVDLLMESRLQETILTGIQGGLIQSARAVGAGGIAVSIAKSFGKNAQLGARIHFSRKLKIDELLFGETQGLVIVTIKETDLMEFERVCMTIGIPATTIGRVTDDGVFSFNEAIKLPVSKLV
;
A
#
# COMPACT_ATOMS: atom_id res chain seq x y z
N MET A 1 7.16 -1.70 33.68
CA MET A 1 8.06 -2.81 33.26
C MET A 1 8.25 -3.74 34.46
N ASN A 2 8.11 -5.05 34.28
CA ASN A 2 8.20 -6.01 35.39
C ASN A 2 9.65 -6.50 35.57
N ILE A 3 10.29 -6.08 36.65
CA ILE A 3 11.70 -6.46 36.98
C ILE A 3 11.83 -7.98 37.15
N GLN A 4 10.81 -8.67 37.65
CA GLN A 4 10.78 -10.12 37.78
C GLN A 4 10.90 -10.83 36.44
N PHE A 5 10.30 -10.28 35.38
CA PHE A 5 10.48 -10.78 34.03
C PHE A 5 11.93 -10.67 33.56
N LEU A 6 12.54 -9.50 33.73
CA LEU A 6 13.95 -9.28 33.35
C LEU A 6 14.90 -10.19 34.12
N GLN A 7 14.65 -10.38 35.41
CA GLN A 7 15.43 -11.29 36.26
C GLN A 7 15.34 -12.74 35.77
N LYS A 8 14.14 -13.18 35.39
CA LYS A 8 13.91 -14.53 34.83
C LYS A 8 14.65 -14.70 33.50
N GLU A 9 14.55 -13.71 32.61
CA GLU A 9 15.15 -13.80 31.26
C GLU A 9 16.67 -13.66 31.27
N LEU A 10 17.23 -12.85 32.16
CA LEU A 10 18.68 -12.70 32.33
C LEU A 10 19.33 -13.83 33.16
N GLY A 11 18.53 -14.61 33.90
CA GLY A 11 19.02 -15.59 34.86
C GLY A 11 19.73 -14.97 36.08
N ARG A 12 19.64 -13.63 36.25
CA ARG A 12 20.23 -12.86 37.33
C ARG A 12 19.48 -11.55 37.54
N ILE A 13 19.71 -10.88 38.65
CA ILE A 13 19.17 -9.54 38.91
C ILE A 13 19.86 -8.55 37.93
N PRO A 14 19.10 -7.77 37.11
CA PRO A 14 19.67 -6.73 36.29
C PRO A 14 20.27 -5.61 37.15
N ASN A 15 21.44 -5.11 36.81
CA ASN A 15 22.03 -3.96 37.49
C ASN A 15 21.28 -2.64 37.15
N GLU A 16 21.62 -1.56 37.86
CA GLU A 16 20.92 -0.27 37.71
C GLU A 16 20.97 0.28 36.28
N ILE A 17 22.08 0.13 35.58
CA ILE A 17 22.25 0.64 34.22
C ILE A 17 21.43 -0.19 33.22
N GLU A 18 21.40 -1.50 33.39
CA GLU A 18 20.55 -2.39 32.60
C GLU A 18 19.06 -2.11 32.84
N GLN A 19 18.66 -1.89 34.11
CA GLN A 19 17.29 -1.51 34.46
C GLN A 19 16.89 -0.17 33.81
N LEU A 20 17.77 0.83 33.80
CA LEU A 20 17.56 2.10 33.12
C LEU A 20 17.43 1.91 31.61
N PHE A 21 18.31 1.11 31.00
CA PHE A 21 18.22 0.83 29.56
C PHE A 21 16.89 0.17 29.21
N PHE A 22 16.50 -0.88 29.90
CA PHE A 22 15.22 -1.56 29.67
C PHE A 22 14.04 -0.63 29.92
N HIS A 23 14.11 0.24 30.95
CA HIS A 23 13.05 1.21 31.22
C HIS A 23 12.84 2.19 30.08
N TYR A 24 13.94 2.78 29.56
CA TYR A 24 13.85 3.77 28.48
C TYR A 24 13.55 3.10 27.13
N PHE A 25 14.07 1.89 26.89
CA PHE A 25 13.70 1.09 25.73
C PHE A 25 12.20 0.77 25.74
N TRP A 26 11.67 0.28 26.86
CA TRP A 26 10.25 -0.02 26.99
C TRP A 26 9.38 1.22 26.81
N LYS A 27 9.77 2.35 27.36
CA LYS A 27 9.11 3.62 27.15
C LYS A 27 9.12 4.06 25.68
N SER A 28 10.24 3.86 24.99
CA SER A 28 10.36 4.08 23.54
C SER A 28 9.42 3.17 22.76
N TYR A 29 9.38 1.89 23.10
CA TYR A 29 8.48 0.92 22.48
C TYR A 29 7.01 1.24 22.73
N GLN A 30 6.63 1.59 23.97
CA GLN A 30 5.27 2.02 24.29
C GLN A 30 4.88 3.30 23.52
N LEU A 31 5.78 4.26 23.41
CA LEU A 31 5.57 5.44 22.58
C LEU A 31 5.33 5.03 21.13
N GLN A 32 6.15 4.15 20.57
CA GLN A 32 5.95 3.65 19.21
C GLN A 32 4.63 2.90 19.09
N SER A 33 4.26 2.03 20.04
CA SER A 33 2.98 1.33 20.01
C SER A 33 1.76 2.25 20.15
N MET A 34 1.88 3.36 20.89
CA MET A 34 0.87 4.43 20.93
C MET A 34 0.81 5.17 19.59
N PHE A 35 1.96 5.42 18.94
CA PHE A 35 2.03 6.01 17.61
C PHE A 35 1.71 4.99 16.51
N ASP A 36 2.02 3.72 16.69
CA ASP A 36 1.51 2.63 15.83
C ASP A 36 0.00 2.46 16.01
N SER A 37 -0.55 2.94 17.13
CA SER A 37 -1.96 3.19 17.32
C SER A 37 -2.44 4.49 16.64
N GLU A 38 -1.61 5.48 16.40
CA GLU A 38 -1.96 6.75 15.73
C GLU A 38 -1.43 6.85 14.28
N ALA A 39 -0.31 6.21 13.96
CA ALA A 39 0.29 6.16 12.63
C ALA A 39 1.17 4.91 12.48
N SER A 40 0.64 3.82 11.94
CA SER A 40 1.43 2.60 11.72
C SER A 40 2.30 2.77 10.49
N GLN A 41 3.60 2.81 10.72
CA GLN A 41 4.56 2.42 9.70
C GLN A 41 4.70 0.90 9.79
N VAL A 42 4.13 0.17 8.82
CA VAL A 42 4.51 -1.22 8.60
C VAL A 42 5.89 -1.17 7.96
N GLU A 43 6.86 -1.78 8.60
CA GLU A 43 8.25 -1.78 8.15
C GLU A 43 8.40 -2.36 6.76
N VAL A 44 9.33 -1.75 6.04
CA VAL A 44 9.88 -2.29 4.80
C VAL A 44 10.63 -3.57 5.13
N GLN A 45 9.97 -4.71 5.06
CA GLN A 45 10.69 -5.96 4.83
C GLN A 45 11.07 -5.97 3.36
N SER A 46 12.27 -5.51 3.04
CA SER A 46 12.83 -5.67 1.71
C SER A 46 13.13 -7.16 1.49
N ASN A 47 12.13 -7.90 1.03
CA ASN A 47 12.45 -9.12 0.30
C ASN A 47 13.14 -8.71 -0.99
N ASP A 48 14.32 -9.15 -1.16
CA ASP A 48 15.44 -8.87 -2.05
C ASP A 48 15.19 -8.60 -3.55
N SER A 49 13.98 -8.44 -4.04
CA SER A 49 13.70 -8.34 -5.47
C SER A 49 13.22 -6.98 -5.97
N SER A 50 12.50 -6.19 -5.17
CA SER A 50 12.02 -4.90 -5.65
C SER A 50 12.80 -3.73 -5.02
N LYS A 51 13.58 -3.05 -5.86
CA LYS A 51 14.25 -1.79 -5.49
C LYS A 51 13.25 -0.60 -5.43
N MET A 52 11.97 -0.88 -5.40
CA MET A 52 10.90 0.12 -5.37
C MET A 52 10.45 0.44 -3.96
N ILE A 53 10.27 1.73 -3.69
CA ILE A 53 9.66 2.23 -2.45
C ILE A 53 8.41 3.01 -2.81
N LEU A 54 7.31 2.68 -2.16
CA LEU A 54 6.05 3.39 -2.26
C LEU A 54 5.66 3.96 -0.90
N ALA A 55 5.59 5.28 -0.82
CA ALA A 55 5.13 5.99 0.38
C ALA A 55 3.73 6.55 0.16
N ALA A 56 2.85 6.36 1.14
CA ALA A 56 1.48 6.90 1.16
C ALA A 56 1.36 8.02 2.21
N GLN A 57 0.67 9.10 1.88
CA GLN A 57 0.46 10.26 2.76
C GLN A 57 -0.88 10.94 2.49
N GLY A 58 -1.54 11.42 3.54
CA GLY A 58 -2.69 12.32 3.42
C GLY A 58 -2.30 13.74 3.02
N GLN A 59 -3.22 14.45 2.38
CA GLN A 59 -3.02 15.85 1.96
C GLN A 59 -3.34 16.87 3.07
N SER A 60 -3.81 16.43 4.23
CA SER A 60 -4.40 17.30 5.25
C SER A 60 -3.40 18.13 6.07
N ASP A 61 -2.11 17.78 6.10
CA ASP A 61 -1.11 18.55 6.84
C ASP A 61 0.16 18.79 5.99
N PRO A 62 0.39 20.04 5.53
CA PRO A 62 1.62 20.39 4.82
C PRO A 62 2.88 20.29 5.71
N ARG A 63 2.73 20.11 7.03
CA ARG A 63 3.82 19.89 7.98
C ARG A 63 4.22 18.42 8.12
N ASN A 64 3.35 17.47 7.71
CA ASN A 64 3.64 16.04 7.73
C ASN A 64 4.41 15.60 6.47
N ARG A 65 5.66 16.01 6.35
CA ARG A 65 6.57 15.64 5.23
C ARG A 65 7.25 14.29 5.43
N ILE A 66 6.64 13.37 6.17
CA ILE A 66 7.26 12.08 6.53
C ILE A 66 7.55 11.22 5.30
N SER A 67 6.66 11.21 4.29
CA SER A 67 6.85 10.41 3.08
C SER A 67 8.03 10.88 2.22
N ASP A 68 8.21 12.19 2.07
CA ASP A 68 9.38 12.74 1.38
C ASP A 68 10.66 12.46 2.17
N ASN A 69 10.61 12.55 3.50
CA ASN A 69 11.76 12.27 4.37
C ASN A 69 12.14 10.77 4.35
N SER A 70 11.17 9.84 4.30
CA SER A 70 11.46 8.40 4.23
C SER A 70 12.13 8.03 2.90
N ILE A 71 11.66 8.56 1.78
CA ILE A 71 12.27 8.33 0.47
C ILE A 71 13.68 8.95 0.41
N HIS A 72 13.85 10.16 0.97
CA HIS A 72 15.16 10.81 1.02
C HIS A 72 16.11 10.11 2.00
N ALA A 73 15.62 9.65 3.15
CA ALA A 73 16.43 8.95 4.13
C ALA A 73 16.99 7.62 3.59
N LEU A 74 16.25 6.95 2.72
CA LEU A 74 16.66 5.71 2.07
C LEU A 74 17.48 5.95 0.79
N ASN A 75 17.86 7.18 0.49
CA ASN A 75 18.56 7.55 -0.75
C ASN A 75 17.82 7.14 -2.02
N ALA A 76 16.51 6.99 -1.95
CA ALA A 76 15.69 6.60 -3.09
C ALA A 76 15.56 7.77 -4.09
N LYS A 77 15.76 7.48 -5.37
CA LYS A 77 15.46 8.42 -6.44
C LYS A 77 13.94 8.53 -6.59
N LYS A 78 13.37 9.67 -6.22
CA LYS A 78 11.94 9.95 -6.44
C LYS A 78 11.63 9.94 -7.93
N LEU A 79 10.72 9.09 -8.35
CA LEU A 79 10.27 8.98 -9.74
C LEU A 79 9.00 9.78 -9.99
N ALA A 80 8.01 9.62 -9.14
CA ALA A 80 6.70 10.21 -9.32
C ALA A 80 5.95 10.40 -8.00
N THR A 81 5.09 11.39 -7.96
CA THR A 81 4.04 11.52 -6.95
C THR A 81 2.72 11.71 -7.64
N ILE A 82 1.74 10.91 -7.29
CA ILE A 82 0.35 11.06 -7.74
C ILE A 82 -0.55 11.27 -6.54
N SER A 83 -1.58 12.07 -6.73
CA SER A 83 -2.60 12.32 -5.72
C SER A 83 -3.97 11.93 -6.23
N ARG A 84 -4.78 11.39 -5.33
CA ARG A 84 -6.20 11.13 -5.56
C ARG A 84 -6.98 11.43 -4.28
N GLY A 85 -8.03 12.23 -4.41
CA GLY A 85 -8.79 12.68 -3.25
C GLY A 85 -7.90 13.40 -2.25
N LYS A 86 -7.82 12.92 -1.01
CA LYS A 86 -6.98 13.47 0.06
C LYS A 86 -5.67 12.72 0.27
N GLY A 87 -5.41 11.65 -0.50
CA GLY A 87 -4.18 10.87 -0.42
C GLY A 87 -3.18 11.19 -1.52
N SER A 88 -1.90 11.08 -1.24
CA SER A 88 -0.82 11.13 -2.21
C SER A 88 0.08 9.91 -2.07
N PHE A 89 0.58 9.42 -3.20
CA PHE A 89 1.48 8.28 -3.27
C PHE A 89 2.75 8.69 -4.00
N THR A 90 3.88 8.46 -3.36
CA THR A 90 5.19 8.79 -3.93
C THR A 90 5.98 7.52 -4.19
N LEU A 91 6.35 7.31 -5.45
CA LEU A 91 7.20 6.22 -5.90
C LEU A 91 8.66 6.68 -5.93
N GLY A 92 9.54 5.92 -5.30
CA GLY A 92 10.98 6.04 -5.36
C GLY A 92 11.64 4.74 -5.79
N ILE A 93 12.89 4.83 -6.29
CA ILE A 93 13.73 3.67 -6.58
C ILE A 93 14.98 3.75 -5.72
N LEU A 94 15.30 2.66 -5.04
CA LEU A 94 16.58 2.50 -4.35
C LEU A 94 17.72 2.39 -5.36
N PRO A 95 18.88 3.02 -5.11
CA PRO A 95 20.05 2.84 -5.95
C PRO A 95 20.54 1.39 -5.91
N ASP A 96 21.31 0.99 -6.94
CA ASP A 96 21.86 -0.38 -7.05
C ASP A 96 22.79 -0.78 -5.89
N ARG A 97 23.15 0.16 -5.02
CA ARG A 97 23.96 -0.06 -3.82
C ARG A 97 23.21 -0.69 -2.64
N SER A 98 21.97 -1.14 -2.83
CA SER A 98 21.04 -1.61 -1.79
C SER A 98 21.45 -2.89 -1.05
N SER A 99 22.60 -3.49 -1.33
CA SER A 99 23.08 -4.69 -0.64
C SER A 99 24.20 -4.42 0.37
N ILE A 100 24.50 -3.17 0.70
CA ILE A 100 25.53 -2.88 1.68
C ILE A 100 24.89 -2.93 3.06
N GLN A 101 24.92 -4.12 3.65
CA GLN A 101 24.54 -4.32 5.04
C GLN A 101 25.60 -3.69 5.96
N PRO A 102 25.19 -3.05 7.08
CA PRO A 102 26.10 -2.59 8.09
C PRO A 102 27.08 -3.70 8.50
N LYS A 103 28.38 -3.39 8.48
CA LYS A 103 29.44 -4.37 8.77
C LYS A 103 29.89 -4.26 10.21
N THR A 104 30.28 -5.38 10.78
CA THR A 104 30.99 -5.43 12.07
C THR A 104 32.20 -4.49 12.06
N GLY A 105 32.29 -3.68 13.10
CA GLY A 105 33.38 -2.72 13.27
C GLY A 105 33.04 -1.29 12.83
N GLN A 106 31.98 -1.09 12.09
CA GLN A 106 31.48 0.25 11.76
C GLN A 106 30.88 0.95 12.98
N HIS A 107 30.79 2.28 12.89
CA HIS A 107 30.27 3.12 13.96
C HIS A 107 28.89 3.64 13.60
N ALA A 108 27.97 3.61 14.55
CA ALA A 108 26.64 4.17 14.44
C ALA A 108 26.60 5.56 15.09
N TYR A 109 26.04 6.52 14.37
CA TYR A 109 25.83 7.90 14.83
C TYR A 109 24.37 8.26 14.74
N PHE A 110 23.88 8.97 15.74
CA PHE A 110 22.56 9.62 15.68
C PHE A 110 22.74 11.07 15.28
N ILE A 111 22.00 11.54 14.26
CA ILE A 111 21.98 12.94 13.83
C ILE A 111 20.57 13.52 13.94
N SER A 112 20.48 14.81 14.31
CA SER A 112 19.21 15.50 14.47
C SER A 112 19.35 17.01 14.32
N GLY A 113 18.25 17.69 14.03
CA GLY A 113 18.21 19.15 13.91
C GLY A 113 18.90 19.71 12.67
N GLY A 114 19.05 21.03 12.63
CA GLY A 114 19.73 21.73 11.54
C GLY A 114 19.12 21.48 10.15
N ASN A 115 19.96 21.56 9.12
CA ASN A 115 19.60 21.21 7.76
C ASN A 115 19.83 19.72 7.48
N LEU A 116 19.03 18.86 8.12
CA LEU A 116 19.13 17.41 8.01
C LEU A 116 19.02 16.93 6.56
N ARG A 117 18.16 17.55 5.76
CA ARG A 117 17.99 17.24 4.34
C ARG A 117 19.27 17.53 3.54
N GLY A 118 19.88 18.70 3.76
CA GLY A 118 21.14 19.04 3.11
C GLY A 118 22.30 18.15 3.55
N ALA A 119 22.31 17.70 4.81
CA ALA A 119 23.29 16.75 5.31
C ALA A 119 23.17 15.39 4.61
N ILE A 120 21.95 14.85 4.48
CA ILE A 120 21.69 13.59 3.78
C ILE A 120 22.06 13.69 2.31
N GLN A 121 21.71 14.79 1.64
CA GLN A 121 22.07 14.99 0.23
C GLN A 121 23.59 14.99 0.02
N ALA A 122 24.35 15.62 0.91
CA ALA A 122 25.79 15.61 0.85
C ALA A 122 26.40 14.24 1.17
N LEU A 123 25.88 13.52 2.17
CA LEU A 123 26.31 12.15 2.48
C LEU A 123 26.06 11.20 1.31
N ASN A 124 24.94 11.36 0.60
CA ASN A 124 24.57 10.53 -0.55
C ASN A 124 25.53 10.66 -1.75
N THR A 125 26.33 11.72 -1.81
CA THR A 125 27.38 11.88 -2.83
C THR A 125 28.66 11.13 -2.48
N GLN A 126 28.79 10.62 -1.25
CA GLN A 126 29.98 9.94 -0.77
C GLN A 126 29.90 8.44 -1.04
N ASP A 127 30.97 7.88 -1.61
CA ASP A 127 31.04 6.45 -1.95
C ASP A 127 31.03 5.52 -0.73
N TRP A 128 31.46 6.02 0.42
CA TRP A 128 31.49 5.30 1.68
C TRP A 128 30.18 5.33 2.47
N PHE A 129 29.24 6.20 2.10
CA PHE A 129 27.96 6.30 2.79
C PHE A 129 27.05 5.14 2.42
N GLU A 130 26.70 4.30 3.38
CA GLU A 130 25.99 3.05 3.13
C GLU A 130 24.50 3.15 3.43
N SER A 131 24.12 3.67 4.60
CA SER A 131 22.70 3.74 4.98
C SER A 131 22.41 4.78 6.06
N ALA A 132 21.18 5.29 6.03
CA ALA A 132 20.58 6.09 7.09
C ALA A 132 19.24 5.47 7.50
N ILE A 133 19.05 5.29 8.80
CA ILE A 133 17.84 4.71 9.38
C ILE A 133 17.06 5.82 10.06
N PRO A 134 15.81 6.10 9.64
CA PRO A 134 15.01 7.16 10.26
C PRO A 134 14.66 6.80 11.71
N VAL A 135 14.76 7.79 12.59
CA VAL A 135 14.28 7.65 13.95
C VAL A 135 12.80 7.93 13.99
N ASN A 136 12.04 6.90 14.26
CA ASN A 136 10.59 6.93 14.31
C ASN A 136 10.05 7.71 15.52
N LYS A 137 8.74 8.00 15.52
CA LYS A 137 8.07 8.74 16.61
C LYS A 137 8.24 8.08 18.00
N GLY A 138 8.46 6.77 18.06
CA GLY A 138 8.83 6.03 19.26
C GLY A 138 10.19 6.40 19.87
N GLY A 139 11.02 7.08 19.10
CA GLY A 139 12.35 7.50 19.53
C GLY A 139 13.47 6.53 19.15
N LEU A 140 14.66 6.87 19.63
CA LEU A 140 15.90 6.19 19.23
C LEU A 140 15.94 4.71 19.64
N GLY A 141 15.37 4.36 20.80
CA GLY A 141 15.44 2.98 21.32
C GLY A 141 14.76 1.96 20.41
N TYR A 142 13.57 2.27 19.93
CA TYR A 142 12.86 1.39 19.01
C TYR A 142 13.53 1.34 17.62
N SER A 143 14.01 2.47 17.11
CA SER A 143 14.73 2.50 15.82
C SER A 143 16.04 1.72 15.85
N LEU A 144 16.75 1.73 16.99
CA LEU A 144 17.92 0.85 17.20
C LEU A 144 17.52 -0.63 17.21
N TYR A 145 16.44 -0.98 17.89
CA TYR A 145 15.93 -2.36 17.89
C TYR A 145 15.62 -2.83 16.47
N GLN A 146 14.95 -2.00 15.67
CA GLN A 146 14.70 -2.29 14.25
C GLN A 146 16.00 -2.50 13.48
N MET A 147 17.01 -1.65 13.70
CA MET A 147 18.32 -1.81 13.08
C MET A 147 18.95 -3.17 13.42
N PHE A 148 18.88 -3.58 14.69
CA PHE A 148 19.46 -4.86 15.11
C PHE A 148 18.74 -6.05 14.47
N MET A 149 17.41 -6.00 14.39
CA MET A 149 16.60 -7.07 13.78
C MET A 149 16.83 -7.17 12.27
N ASN A 150 16.94 -6.04 11.58
CA ASN A 150 17.09 -6.02 10.12
C ASN A 150 18.50 -6.42 9.65
N TYR A 151 19.51 -6.14 10.46
CA TYR A 151 20.92 -6.36 10.07
C TYR A 151 21.62 -7.45 10.89
N GLU A 152 20.90 -8.14 11.77
CA GLU A 152 21.42 -9.22 12.63
C GLU A 152 22.73 -8.83 13.32
N CYS A 153 22.81 -7.61 13.84
CA CYS A 153 24.02 -7.07 14.47
C CYS A 153 23.75 -6.66 15.92
N GLY A 154 24.80 -6.53 16.71
CA GLY A 154 24.78 -5.96 18.05
C GLY A 154 25.52 -4.62 18.10
N LEU A 155 25.59 -4.01 19.29
CA LEU A 155 26.19 -2.70 19.51
C LEU A 155 27.05 -2.68 20.77
N ILE A 156 28.24 -2.11 20.66
CA ILE A 156 29.04 -1.68 21.80
C ILE A 156 28.77 -0.19 22.00
N MET A 157 28.03 0.16 23.05
CA MET A 157 27.60 1.54 23.32
C MET A 157 28.40 2.12 24.49
N ALA A 158 29.04 3.25 24.29
CA ALA A 158 29.71 3.99 25.37
C ALA A 158 28.70 4.88 26.11
N ILE A 159 28.71 4.78 27.45
CA ILE A 159 27.84 5.59 28.32
C ILE A 159 28.76 6.46 29.17
N GLU A 160 28.80 7.75 28.89
CA GLU A 160 29.57 8.71 29.71
C GLU A 160 28.84 9.09 30.99
N LYS A 161 27.52 9.24 30.91
CA LYS A 161 26.60 9.55 32.02
C LYS A 161 25.31 8.76 31.87
N SER A 162 24.64 8.45 32.99
CA SER A 162 23.32 7.78 32.99
C SER A 162 22.26 8.59 32.24
N GLU A 163 22.40 9.90 32.13
CA GLU A 163 21.54 10.79 31.37
C GLU A 163 21.56 10.52 29.87
N ASN A 164 22.65 9.92 29.33
CA ASN A 164 22.75 9.59 27.92
C ASN A 164 21.82 8.44 27.51
N ILE A 165 21.39 7.61 28.46
CA ILE A 165 20.46 6.51 28.19
C ILE A 165 19.04 7.00 27.98
N ASN A 166 18.65 8.11 28.61
CA ASN A 166 17.29 8.66 28.51
C ASN A 166 16.93 9.14 27.07
N ILE A 167 17.94 9.39 26.23
CA ILE A 167 17.75 9.74 24.81
C ILE A 167 17.00 8.64 24.05
N LEU A 168 17.08 7.38 24.49
CA LEU A 168 16.38 6.26 23.87
C LEU A 168 14.85 6.47 23.82
N SER A 169 14.29 7.19 24.79
CA SER A 169 12.84 7.42 24.89
C SER A 169 12.41 8.87 24.71
N ARG A 170 13.30 9.75 24.24
CA ARG A 170 12.98 11.17 24.07
C ARG A 170 11.95 11.37 22.96
N LYS A 171 10.81 11.99 23.33
CA LYS A 171 9.72 12.28 22.38
C LYS A 171 10.12 13.36 21.37
N GLY A 172 9.60 13.22 20.14
CA GLY A 172 9.68 14.27 19.12
C GLY A 172 11.08 14.50 18.55
N VAL A 173 11.99 13.54 18.69
CA VAL A 173 13.32 13.63 18.11
C VAL A 173 13.26 13.16 16.65
N ASN A 174 13.19 14.13 15.74
CA ASN A 174 13.36 13.85 14.32
C ASN A 174 14.86 13.71 14.04
N GLY A 175 15.28 12.54 13.55
CA GLY A 175 16.68 12.30 13.27
C GLY A 175 16.90 11.02 12.48
N LEU A 176 18.16 10.72 12.27
CA LEU A 176 18.60 9.52 11.53
C LEU A 176 19.73 8.83 12.31
N ILE A 177 19.75 7.50 12.23
CA ILE A 177 20.91 6.71 12.61
C ILE A 177 21.74 6.51 11.34
N ILE A 178 23.01 6.90 11.37
CA ILE A 178 23.96 6.75 10.27
C ILE A 178 25.01 5.73 10.68
N VAL A 179 25.31 4.79 9.79
CA VAL A 179 26.37 3.79 9.98
C VAL A 179 27.48 4.05 8.99
N MET A 180 28.72 4.15 9.48
CA MET A 180 29.91 4.45 8.65
C MET A 180 31.20 3.89 9.25
N ASN A 181 32.24 3.85 8.44
CA ASN A 181 33.59 3.49 8.91
C ASN A 181 34.20 4.61 9.74
N LYS A 182 35.07 4.23 10.69
CA LYS A 182 35.74 5.19 11.58
C LYS A 182 36.61 6.21 10.82
N GLY A 183 37.20 5.82 9.69
CA GLY A 183 38.03 6.71 8.85
C GLY A 183 37.31 7.94 8.32
N GLU A 184 35.99 7.87 8.18
CA GLU A 184 35.18 8.93 7.60
C GLU A 184 34.68 9.94 8.64
N LYS A 185 35.03 9.76 9.90
CA LYS A 185 34.56 10.55 11.05
C LYS A 185 34.84 12.05 10.90
N GLU A 186 36.01 12.42 10.41
CA GLU A 186 36.43 13.82 10.29
C GLU A 186 35.55 14.56 9.29
N TYR A 187 35.41 14.04 8.07
CA TYR A 187 34.50 14.58 7.06
C TYR A 187 33.09 14.68 7.57
N PHE A 188 32.59 13.61 8.21
CA PHE A 188 31.24 13.59 8.78
C PHE A 188 31.04 14.71 9.82
N CYS A 189 31.98 14.89 10.75
CA CYS A 189 31.89 15.92 11.78
C CYS A 189 31.84 17.33 11.18
N ASP A 190 32.66 17.59 10.16
CA ASP A 190 32.69 18.90 9.49
C ASP A 190 31.42 19.16 8.70
N LEU A 191 30.90 18.15 8.00
CA LEU A 191 29.61 18.25 7.33
C LEU A 191 28.47 18.54 8.32
N MET A 192 28.44 17.88 9.48
CA MET A 192 27.42 18.12 10.51
C MET A 192 27.51 19.57 11.03
N LYS A 193 28.70 20.10 11.26
CA LYS A 193 28.92 21.51 11.63
C LYS A 193 28.41 22.45 10.54
N GLU A 194 28.77 22.23 9.28
CA GLU A 194 28.34 23.03 8.13
C GLU A 194 26.81 23.07 8.02
N LYS A 195 26.16 21.92 8.15
CA LYS A 195 24.70 21.80 8.06
C LYS A 195 23.98 22.15 9.37
N LYS A 196 24.72 22.53 10.41
CA LYS A 196 24.20 22.85 11.76
C LYS A 196 23.37 21.71 12.35
N CYS A 197 23.75 20.46 12.07
CA CYS A 197 23.12 19.27 12.62
C CYS A 197 23.82 18.86 13.92
N ASN A 198 23.01 18.45 14.91
CA ASN A 198 23.54 17.79 16.10
C ASN A 198 23.86 16.34 15.77
N TYR A 199 24.96 15.82 16.27
CA TYR A 199 25.31 14.41 16.14
C TYR A 199 25.82 13.83 17.45
N MET A 200 25.60 12.53 17.63
CA MET A 200 26.05 11.77 18.79
C MET A 200 26.49 10.38 18.32
N GLU A 201 27.66 9.95 18.76
CA GLU A 201 28.13 8.57 18.53
C GLU A 201 27.32 7.63 19.43
N LEU A 202 26.65 6.66 18.84
CA LEU A 202 25.88 5.64 19.54
C LEU A 202 26.77 4.47 19.94
N GLY A 203 27.76 4.15 19.11
CA GLY A 203 28.68 3.09 19.40
C GLY A 203 29.19 2.37 18.15
N ARG A 204 29.80 1.19 18.37
CA ARG A 204 30.40 0.35 17.34
C ARG A 204 29.59 -0.92 17.13
N LEU A 205 29.32 -1.26 15.88
CA LEU A 205 28.61 -2.49 15.52
C LEU A 205 29.50 -3.73 15.75
N ARG A 206 28.86 -4.80 16.18
CA ARG A 206 29.48 -6.09 16.44
C ARG A 206 28.64 -7.23 15.85
N LYS A 207 29.28 -8.40 15.70
CA LYS A 207 28.64 -9.60 15.16
C LYS A 207 27.71 -10.27 16.17
N GLU A 208 28.08 -10.23 17.45
CA GLU A 208 27.29 -10.85 18.51
C GLU A 208 25.99 -10.07 18.71
N PHE A 209 24.88 -10.80 18.78
CA PHE A 209 23.52 -10.24 18.83
C PHE A 209 23.16 -9.78 20.25
N ASN A 210 23.93 -8.81 20.76
CA ASN A 210 23.74 -8.19 22.06
C ASN A 210 24.18 -6.73 22.05
N ILE A 211 23.80 -6.02 23.11
CA ILE A 211 24.22 -4.64 23.38
C ILE A 211 25.09 -4.67 24.63
N ASP A 212 26.37 -4.29 24.48
CA ASP A 212 27.27 -4.12 25.59
C ASP A 212 27.42 -2.63 25.92
N LEU A 213 27.12 -2.29 27.16
CA LEU A 213 27.18 -0.94 27.67
C LEU A 213 28.52 -0.74 28.40
N TYR A 214 29.31 0.24 27.95
CA TYR A 214 30.65 0.54 28.49
C TYR A 214 30.66 1.89 29.21
N HIS A 215 31.26 1.92 30.39
CA HIS A 215 31.59 3.14 31.11
C HIS A 215 33.07 3.10 31.50
N LYS A 216 33.85 4.12 31.11
CA LYS A 216 35.30 4.21 31.39
C LYS A 216 36.04 2.89 31.06
N ASN A 217 35.80 2.35 29.84
CA ASN A 217 36.39 1.10 29.35
C ASN A 217 36.05 -0.19 30.12
N LYS A 218 35.03 -0.15 31.00
CA LYS A 218 34.50 -1.34 31.68
C LYS A 218 33.11 -1.64 31.17
N VAL A 219 32.82 -2.93 30.97
CA VAL A 219 31.45 -3.37 30.69
C VAL A 219 30.59 -3.15 31.94
N VAL A 220 29.59 -2.33 31.84
CA VAL A 220 28.66 -2.00 32.91
C VAL A 220 27.25 -2.55 32.68
N GLY A 221 26.99 -3.15 31.53
CA GLY A 221 25.74 -3.83 31.21
C GLY A 221 25.89 -4.72 29.98
N HIS A 222 25.15 -5.81 29.99
CA HIS A 222 25.07 -6.77 28.89
C HIS A 222 23.61 -7.11 28.61
N ILE A 223 23.12 -6.76 27.43
CA ILE A 223 21.71 -6.86 27.06
C ILE A 223 21.57 -7.72 25.80
N PRO A 224 21.14 -8.98 25.93
CA PRO A 224 20.78 -9.81 24.80
C PRO A 224 19.59 -9.21 24.02
N ILE A 225 19.73 -9.03 22.72
CA ILE A 225 18.67 -8.45 21.88
C ILE A 225 17.44 -9.37 21.85
N SER A 226 17.63 -10.67 22.03
CA SER A 226 16.54 -11.64 22.18
C SER A 226 15.56 -11.29 23.31
N ILE A 227 16.02 -10.66 24.40
CA ILE A 227 15.15 -10.22 25.50
C ILE A 227 14.30 -9.05 25.06
N LEU A 228 14.85 -8.11 24.27
CA LEU A 228 14.08 -7.00 23.68
C LEU A 228 12.97 -7.54 22.75
N THR A 229 13.29 -8.56 21.96
CA THR A 229 12.30 -9.24 21.09
C THR A 229 11.18 -9.88 21.89
N ARG A 230 11.51 -10.55 23.00
CA ARG A 230 10.49 -11.15 23.87
C ARG A 230 9.63 -10.10 24.57
N LEU A 231 10.23 -8.99 25.02
CA LEU A 231 9.48 -7.86 25.57
C LEU A 231 8.48 -7.28 24.57
N VAL A 232 8.91 -7.08 23.32
CA VAL A 232 8.06 -6.58 22.23
C VAL A 232 6.91 -7.55 21.92
N ASN A 233 7.18 -8.86 21.93
CA ASN A 233 6.19 -9.90 21.61
C ASN A 233 5.20 -10.20 22.75
N GLN A 234 5.53 -9.86 23.99
CA GLN A 234 4.66 -10.08 25.17
C GLN A 234 3.65 -8.94 25.39
N ASN A 235 3.54 -7.98 24.48
CA ASN A 235 2.57 -6.90 24.64
C ASN A 235 1.13 -7.47 24.65
N PRO A 236 0.37 -7.36 25.78
CA PRO A 236 -0.99 -7.89 25.89
C PRO A 236 -1.99 -7.24 24.93
N ASN A 237 -1.63 -6.13 24.27
CA ASN A 237 -2.43 -5.52 23.21
C ASN A 237 -2.38 -6.28 21.87
N ARG A 238 -1.64 -7.39 21.78
CA ARG A 238 -1.67 -8.38 20.69
C ARG A 238 -2.65 -9.53 20.98
N SER A 239 -3.76 -9.25 21.67
CA SER A 239 -4.83 -10.24 21.83
C SER A 239 -5.39 -10.60 20.45
N GLU A 240 -5.48 -11.90 20.17
CA GLU A 240 -6.24 -12.43 19.05
C GLU A 240 -7.67 -11.89 19.14
N ILE A 241 -8.01 -10.98 18.26
CA ILE A 241 -9.35 -10.41 18.19
C ILE A 241 -10.25 -11.52 17.63
N LYS A 242 -11.07 -12.11 18.49
CA LYS A 242 -12.20 -12.93 18.04
C LYS A 242 -13.20 -11.99 17.36
N ILE A 243 -13.19 -12.01 16.05
CA ILE A 243 -14.12 -11.25 15.22
C ILE A 243 -15.51 -11.88 15.41
N GLN A 244 -16.38 -11.23 16.16
CA GLN A 244 -17.80 -11.48 16.06
C GLN A 244 -18.31 -10.85 14.77
N THR A 245 -18.49 -11.69 13.76
CA THR A 245 -19.20 -11.32 12.54
C THR A 245 -20.70 -11.25 12.83
N SER A 246 -21.19 -10.14 13.35
CA SER A 246 -22.60 -9.82 13.25
C SER A 246 -22.83 -9.11 11.93
N ILE A 247 -23.21 -9.87 10.92
CA ILE A 247 -23.78 -9.33 9.68
C ILE A 247 -25.17 -8.81 10.03
N PRO A 248 -25.44 -7.50 9.92
CA PRO A 248 -26.82 -7.03 10.05
C PRO A 248 -27.60 -7.65 8.89
N SER A 249 -28.67 -8.39 9.20
CA SER A 249 -29.60 -8.88 8.20
C SER A 249 -30.10 -7.68 7.39
N ALA A 250 -29.82 -7.71 6.09
CA ALA A 250 -30.24 -6.67 5.18
C ALA A 250 -31.78 -6.55 5.23
N LEU A 251 -32.28 -5.37 5.59
CA LEU A 251 -33.64 -4.99 5.25
C LEU A 251 -33.72 -4.98 3.72
N GLU A 252 -34.48 -5.91 3.16
CA GLU A 252 -34.86 -5.86 1.74
C GLU A 252 -35.68 -4.59 1.52
N SER A 253 -35.03 -3.50 1.16
CA SER A 253 -35.76 -2.34 0.66
C SER A 253 -36.39 -2.75 -0.66
N LYS A 254 -37.70 -2.55 -0.79
CA LYS A 254 -38.45 -2.70 -2.05
C LYS A 254 -37.97 -1.60 -3.02
N LEU A 255 -36.86 -1.88 -3.72
CA LEU A 255 -36.37 -1.03 -4.80
C LEU A 255 -37.45 -0.95 -5.87
N LYS A 256 -37.98 0.25 -6.13
CA LYS A 256 -38.88 0.48 -7.25
C LYS A 256 -38.08 0.23 -8.53
N GLU A 257 -38.47 -0.76 -9.33
CA GLU A 257 -37.90 -1.02 -10.64
C GLU A 257 -37.95 0.24 -11.51
N LYS A 258 -36.77 0.83 -11.74
CA LYS A 258 -36.65 1.96 -12.67
C LYS A 258 -36.36 1.42 -14.07
N LYS A 259 -37.32 1.52 -14.98
CA LYS A 259 -37.21 1.09 -16.38
C LYS A 259 -36.27 1.92 -17.28
N ARG A 260 -35.40 2.81 -16.74
CA ARG A 260 -34.55 3.71 -17.54
C ARG A 260 -33.08 3.53 -17.25
N PHE A 261 -32.54 2.35 -17.55
CA PHE A 261 -31.13 2.05 -17.33
C PHE A 261 -30.19 2.83 -18.24
N ASN A 262 -30.68 3.27 -19.43
CA ASN A 262 -29.93 4.15 -20.32
C ASN A 262 -29.57 5.49 -19.63
N ASP A 263 -30.51 6.13 -18.95
CA ASP A 263 -30.31 7.41 -18.26
C ASP A 263 -29.37 7.20 -17.03
N ALA A 264 -29.53 6.07 -16.34
CA ALA A 264 -28.68 5.71 -15.22
C ALA A 264 -27.21 5.56 -15.67
N LEU A 265 -26.97 4.84 -16.76
CA LEU A 265 -25.63 4.67 -17.33
C LEU A 265 -24.99 6.01 -17.72
N ILE A 266 -25.73 6.88 -18.44
CA ILE A 266 -25.21 8.20 -18.84
C ILE A 266 -24.84 9.05 -17.62
N ARG A 267 -25.66 9.03 -16.56
CA ARG A 267 -25.38 9.78 -15.32
C ARG A 267 -24.15 9.23 -14.59
N LEU A 268 -24.00 7.91 -14.53
CA LEU A 268 -22.84 7.25 -13.93
C LEU A 268 -21.56 7.56 -14.71
N MET A 269 -21.60 7.53 -16.05
CA MET A 269 -20.46 7.91 -16.89
C MET A 269 -20.03 9.36 -16.63
N LYS A 270 -20.98 10.30 -16.59
CA LYS A 270 -20.68 11.71 -16.27
C LYS A 270 -20.07 11.91 -14.89
N LYS A 271 -20.50 11.15 -13.87
CA LYS A 271 -19.93 11.20 -12.51
C LYS A 271 -18.50 10.66 -12.51
N ASN A 272 -18.29 9.51 -13.12
CA ASN A 272 -16.97 8.86 -13.17
C ASN A 272 -15.94 9.71 -13.91
N ASN A 273 -16.29 10.31 -15.05
CA ASN A 273 -15.38 11.19 -15.81
C ASN A 273 -14.92 12.43 -15.00
N LYS A 274 -15.67 12.87 -14.00
CA LYS A 274 -15.29 13.98 -13.12
C LYS A 274 -14.35 13.55 -11.97
N THR A 275 -14.42 12.32 -11.53
CA THR A 275 -13.69 11.83 -10.33
C THR A 275 -12.36 11.15 -10.66
N GLU A 276 -12.11 10.80 -11.91
CA GLU A 276 -10.98 9.93 -12.31
C GLU A 276 -9.64 10.65 -12.56
N ASN A 277 -9.55 11.95 -12.30
CA ASN A 277 -8.30 12.64 -12.57
C ASN A 277 -7.25 12.37 -11.50
N LEU A 278 -6.36 11.39 -11.76
CA LEU A 278 -5.06 11.34 -11.13
C LEU A 278 -4.32 12.63 -11.48
N GLN A 279 -3.91 13.37 -10.47
CA GLN A 279 -3.12 14.59 -10.67
C GLN A 279 -1.63 14.25 -10.50
N PRO A 280 -0.87 14.10 -11.60
CA PRO A 280 0.58 13.98 -11.50
C PRO A 280 1.17 15.33 -11.12
N ILE A 281 1.99 15.35 -10.09
CA ILE A 281 2.74 16.57 -9.69
C ILE A 281 3.85 16.89 -10.72
N GLN A 282 4.19 15.93 -11.59
CA GLN A 282 5.24 16.06 -12.60
C GLN A 282 4.68 16.02 -14.02
N LYS A 283 5.08 16.98 -14.88
CA LYS A 283 4.54 17.18 -16.24
C LYS A 283 4.82 16.08 -17.28
N LYS A 284 5.59 15.03 -16.96
CA LYS A 284 6.00 13.98 -17.92
C LYS A 284 5.44 12.58 -17.61
N ILE A 285 4.37 12.49 -16.82
CA ILE A 285 3.78 11.22 -16.45
C ILE A 285 2.56 10.99 -17.32
N LEU A 286 2.54 9.86 -18.03
CA LEU A 286 1.36 9.40 -18.74
C LEU A 286 0.38 8.82 -17.72
N THR A 287 -0.81 9.39 -17.65
CA THR A 287 -1.90 8.84 -16.80
C THR A 287 -2.97 8.23 -17.67
N ARG A 288 -3.46 7.10 -17.27
CA ARG A 288 -4.60 6.41 -17.88
C ARG A 288 -5.50 5.88 -16.78
N ALA A 289 -6.74 6.35 -16.73
CA ALA A 289 -7.66 6.01 -15.65
C ALA A 289 -7.00 6.14 -14.26
N ASN A 290 -6.83 5.02 -13.56
CA ASN A 290 -6.29 4.98 -12.20
C ASN A 290 -4.80 4.66 -12.12
N ILE A 291 -4.08 4.68 -13.25
CA ILE A 291 -2.67 4.30 -13.32
C ILE A 291 -1.84 5.45 -13.89
N ALA A 292 -0.75 5.74 -13.24
CA ALA A 292 0.33 6.59 -13.76
C ALA A 292 1.47 5.71 -14.26
N PHE A 293 1.99 6.01 -15.44
CA PHE A 293 3.08 5.28 -16.08
C PHE A 293 4.32 6.14 -16.11
N ILE A 294 5.41 5.60 -15.61
CA ILE A 294 6.67 6.30 -15.45
C ILE A 294 7.75 5.54 -16.19
N ASN A 295 8.27 6.12 -17.28
CA ASN A 295 9.44 5.58 -17.95
C ASN A 295 10.71 6.05 -17.24
N ASN A 296 11.54 5.13 -16.78
CA ASN A 296 12.85 5.41 -16.23
C ASN A 296 13.87 4.46 -16.86
N TYR A 297 14.72 5.02 -17.73
CA TYR A 297 15.64 4.26 -18.58
C TYR A 297 14.90 3.20 -19.43
N SER A 298 15.23 1.92 -19.27
CA SER A 298 14.64 0.80 -20.02
C SER A 298 13.45 0.12 -19.33
N ARG A 299 12.97 0.67 -18.20
CA ARG A 299 11.90 0.06 -17.40
C ARG A 299 10.67 0.96 -17.32
N LEU A 300 9.51 0.34 -17.46
CA LEU A 300 8.21 0.97 -17.27
C LEU A 300 7.71 0.66 -15.86
N TYR A 301 7.48 1.70 -15.07
CA TYR A 301 6.88 1.57 -13.75
C TYR A 301 5.42 1.98 -13.82
N GLY A 302 4.53 1.16 -13.24
CA GLY A 302 3.14 1.50 -13.03
C GLY A 302 2.89 1.88 -11.58
N LEU A 303 2.10 2.92 -11.36
CA LEU A 303 1.60 3.29 -10.05
C LEU A 303 0.08 3.43 -10.14
N ALA A 304 -0.64 2.49 -9.56
CA ALA A 304 -2.11 2.47 -9.53
C ALA A 304 -2.65 2.88 -8.17
N VAL A 305 -3.79 3.56 -8.17
CA VAL A 305 -4.56 3.89 -6.96
C VAL A 305 -5.94 3.26 -7.07
N ASN A 306 -6.48 2.75 -5.97
CA ASN A 306 -7.82 2.16 -5.97
C ASN A 306 -8.90 3.18 -6.38
N ASP A 307 -9.91 2.74 -7.13
CA ASP A 307 -11.04 3.55 -7.58
C ASP A 307 -12.38 3.17 -6.93
N ASN A 308 -12.40 2.07 -6.18
CA ASN A 308 -13.58 1.66 -5.45
C ASN A 308 -13.84 2.60 -4.26
N ASP A 309 -15.11 2.90 -4.02
CA ASP A 309 -15.52 3.67 -2.85
C ASP A 309 -15.56 2.75 -1.62
N THR A 310 -14.57 2.89 -0.74
CA THR A 310 -14.47 2.06 0.46
C THR A 310 -15.21 2.65 1.68
N LYS A 311 -15.79 3.85 1.57
CA LYS A 311 -16.46 4.54 2.68
C LYS A 311 -17.59 3.73 3.29
N HIS A 312 -18.35 3.06 2.42
CA HIS A 312 -19.56 2.34 2.82
C HIS A 312 -19.28 0.95 3.41
N TYR A 313 -18.03 0.48 3.42
CA TYR A 313 -17.69 -0.76 4.10
C TYR A 313 -17.74 -0.58 5.61
N THR A 314 -18.54 -1.39 6.29
CA THR A 314 -18.64 -1.45 7.76
C THR A 314 -17.54 -2.32 8.37
N ASP A 315 -17.04 -3.31 7.62
CA ASP A 315 -15.92 -4.14 8.02
C ASP A 315 -14.59 -3.51 7.56
N TYR A 316 -13.82 -2.98 8.49
CA TYR A 316 -12.54 -2.33 8.24
C TYR A 316 -11.48 -3.29 7.65
N LYS A 317 -11.55 -4.59 7.99
CA LYS A 317 -10.70 -5.60 7.39
C LYS A 317 -11.01 -5.77 5.91
N MET A 318 -12.29 -5.92 5.55
CA MET A 318 -12.71 -6.05 4.17
C MET A 318 -12.46 -4.77 3.37
N LYS A 319 -12.63 -3.61 4.00
CA LYS A 319 -12.34 -2.29 3.43
C LYS A 319 -10.91 -2.19 2.91
N SER A 320 -9.93 -2.56 3.73
CA SER A 320 -8.52 -2.53 3.35
C SER A 320 -8.17 -3.60 2.29
N ILE A 321 -8.74 -4.80 2.41
CA ILE A 321 -8.58 -5.87 1.40
C ILE A 321 -9.11 -5.39 0.04
N ALA A 322 -10.31 -4.82 0.00
CA ALA A 322 -10.94 -4.37 -1.23
C ALA A 322 -10.14 -3.26 -1.94
N ALA A 323 -9.59 -2.31 -1.18
CA ALA A 323 -8.77 -1.24 -1.74
C ALA A 323 -7.45 -1.77 -2.33
N ILE A 324 -6.75 -2.66 -1.61
CA ILE A 324 -5.49 -3.25 -2.09
C ILE A 324 -5.74 -4.12 -3.31
N ALA A 325 -6.74 -5.00 -3.27
CA ALA A 325 -7.12 -5.86 -4.40
C ALA A 325 -7.47 -5.03 -5.64
N ASN A 326 -8.17 -3.91 -5.47
CA ASN A 326 -8.54 -3.04 -6.57
C ASN A 326 -7.32 -2.35 -7.21
N SER A 327 -6.44 -1.70 -6.42
CA SER A 327 -5.25 -1.04 -6.95
C SER A 327 -4.30 -2.00 -7.67
N THR A 328 -4.12 -3.21 -7.14
CA THR A 328 -3.26 -4.24 -7.74
C THR A 328 -3.87 -4.89 -8.98
N ARG A 329 -5.20 -5.04 -9.02
CA ARG A 329 -5.94 -5.50 -10.20
C ARG A 329 -5.80 -4.54 -11.37
N HIS A 330 -5.81 -3.22 -11.12
CA HIS A 330 -5.54 -2.23 -12.16
C HIS A 330 -4.15 -2.40 -12.77
N LEU A 331 -3.12 -2.65 -11.94
CA LEU A 331 -1.78 -2.96 -12.44
C LEU A 331 -1.76 -4.21 -13.32
N ALA A 332 -2.38 -5.30 -12.86
CA ALA A 332 -2.46 -6.55 -13.63
C ALA A 332 -3.14 -6.33 -14.99
N CYS A 333 -4.25 -5.58 -15.04
CA CYS A 333 -4.93 -5.22 -16.29
C CYS A 333 -4.05 -4.37 -17.23
N ALA A 334 -3.09 -3.63 -16.69
CA ALA A 334 -2.12 -2.87 -17.48
C ALA A 334 -0.89 -3.69 -17.89
N GLY A 335 -0.87 -4.99 -17.63
CA GLY A 335 0.26 -5.88 -17.93
C GLY A 335 1.43 -5.73 -16.95
N ILE A 336 1.19 -5.14 -15.80
CA ILE A 336 2.20 -4.90 -14.77
C ILE A 336 1.96 -5.82 -13.59
N ARG A 337 2.96 -6.65 -13.24
CA ARG A 337 2.88 -7.48 -12.04
C ARG A 337 3.00 -6.60 -10.80
N PRO A 338 2.00 -6.61 -9.90
CA PRO A 338 2.10 -5.87 -8.64
C PRO A 338 3.21 -6.44 -7.76
N GLU A 339 4.05 -5.59 -7.19
CA GLU A 339 5.15 -6.00 -6.31
C GLU A 339 5.05 -5.34 -4.94
N VAL A 340 4.65 -4.08 -4.91
CA VAL A 340 4.60 -3.26 -3.69
C VAL A 340 3.27 -2.57 -3.56
N CYS A 341 2.74 -2.49 -2.35
CA CYS A 341 1.60 -1.62 -2.04
C CYS A 341 1.83 -0.80 -0.77
N SER A 342 1.06 0.28 -0.65
CA SER A 342 1.01 1.16 0.51
C SER A 342 -0.41 1.68 0.68
N GLY A 343 -0.76 2.09 1.90
CA GLY A 343 -2.11 2.55 2.21
C GLY A 343 -2.15 3.80 3.08
N PHE A 344 -3.30 4.46 3.02
CA PHE A 344 -3.59 5.65 3.79
C PHE A 344 -5.05 5.62 4.28
N VAL A 345 -5.26 5.97 5.54
CA VAL A 345 -6.57 6.11 6.17
C VAL A 345 -6.67 7.48 6.83
N ALA A 346 -7.69 8.25 6.49
CA ALA A 346 -8.04 9.48 7.19
C ALA A 346 -9.23 9.23 8.12
N VAL A 347 -9.08 9.49 9.41
CA VAL A 347 -10.09 9.20 10.42
C VAL A 347 -10.17 10.32 11.45
N SER A 348 -11.36 10.58 11.97
CA SER A 348 -11.57 11.57 13.04
C SER A 348 -11.11 11.04 14.39
N ASN A 349 -11.32 9.76 14.64
CA ASN A 349 -10.90 9.09 15.87
C ASN A 349 -10.77 7.60 15.60
N VAL A 350 -9.55 7.05 15.64
CA VAL A 350 -9.33 5.60 15.44
C VAL A 350 -9.16 4.96 16.80
N ASN A 351 -10.04 4.03 17.13
CA ASN A 351 -9.77 3.15 18.26
C ASN A 351 -8.77 2.04 17.84
N LEU A 352 -8.14 1.42 18.83
CA LEU A 352 -7.13 0.37 18.62
C LEU A 352 -7.68 -0.87 17.90
N GLU A 353 -8.95 -1.18 18.10
CA GLU A 353 -9.63 -2.34 17.54
C GLU A 353 -9.88 -2.15 16.03
N GLU A 354 -10.41 -1.00 15.63
CA GLU A 354 -10.62 -0.65 14.22
C GLU A 354 -9.31 -0.70 13.45
N LYS A 355 -8.25 -0.18 14.03
CA LYS A 355 -6.93 -0.19 13.45
C LYS A 355 -6.35 -1.59 13.32
N GLY A 356 -6.49 -2.43 14.35
CA GLY A 356 -6.12 -3.84 14.28
C GLY A 356 -6.85 -4.56 13.15
N SER A 357 -8.11 -4.21 12.91
CA SER A 357 -8.91 -4.74 11.82
C SER A 357 -8.38 -4.32 10.44
N TYR A 358 -8.07 -3.04 10.24
CA TYR A 358 -7.40 -2.56 9.01
C TYR A 358 -6.09 -3.31 8.75
N LEU A 359 -5.21 -3.39 9.75
CA LEU A 359 -3.91 -4.04 9.63
C LEU A 359 -4.03 -5.53 9.31
N SER A 360 -4.99 -6.22 9.93
CA SER A 360 -5.28 -7.63 9.63
C SER A 360 -5.67 -7.83 8.16
N GLY A 361 -6.49 -6.93 7.61
CA GLY A 361 -6.88 -6.97 6.20
C GLY A 361 -5.70 -6.72 5.27
N ILE A 362 -4.88 -5.72 5.58
CA ILE A 362 -3.68 -5.37 4.83
C ILE A 362 -2.69 -6.54 4.79
N GLN A 363 -2.41 -7.15 5.94
CA GLN A 363 -1.52 -8.31 6.03
C GLN A 363 -2.07 -9.51 5.25
N SER A 364 -3.38 -9.75 5.35
CA SER A 364 -4.04 -10.81 4.60
C SER A 364 -3.94 -10.60 3.09
N ALA A 365 -4.19 -9.38 2.61
CA ALA A 365 -4.05 -9.03 1.20
C ALA A 365 -2.61 -9.18 0.71
N GLY A 366 -1.63 -8.62 1.44
CA GLY A 366 -0.21 -8.72 1.11
C GLY A 366 0.26 -10.18 0.97
N LYS A 367 -0.12 -11.02 1.92
CA LYS A 367 0.23 -12.45 1.91
C LYS A 367 -0.37 -13.22 0.73
N HIS A 368 -1.69 -13.08 0.50
CA HIS A 368 -2.38 -13.88 -0.53
C HIS A 368 -2.09 -13.39 -1.95
N LEU A 369 -1.88 -12.09 -2.13
CA LEU A 369 -1.52 -11.52 -3.43
C LEU A 369 -0.01 -11.50 -3.68
N ASN A 370 0.78 -12.00 -2.73
CA ASN A 370 2.25 -12.01 -2.78
C ASN A 370 2.85 -10.62 -3.06
N ILE A 371 2.38 -9.61 -2.33
CA ILE A 371 2.76 -8.21 -2.49
C ILE A 371 3.42 -7.72 -1.21
N ASN A 372 4.53 -6.99 -1.35
CA ASN A 372 5.18 -6.36 -0.22
C ASN A 372 4.41 -5.10 0.22
N VAL A 373 3.90 -5.11 1.44
CA VAL A 373 3.24 -3.93 2.03
C VAL A 373 4.30 -3.09 2.73
N GLN A 374 4.56 -1.89 2.23
CA GLN A 374 5.66 -1.06 2.72
C GLN A 374 5.24 0.01 3.73
N HIS A 375 4.14 0.70 3.46
CA HIS A 375 3.75 1.83 4.29
C HIS A 375 2.23 1.91 4.45
N VAL A 376 1.78 2.06 5.70
CA VAL A 376 0.36 2.34 6.00
C VAL A 376 0.32 3.53 6.95
N SER A 377 -0.37 4.60 6.55
CA SER A 377 -0.53 5.81 7.33
C SER A 377 -1.96 5.93 7.85
N PHE A 378 -2.10 6.18 9.16
CA PHE A 378 -3.36 6.56 9.79
C PHE A 378 -3.24 8.02 10.21
N GLU A 379 -4.06 8.88 9.64
CA GLU A 379 -4.00 10.31 9.91
C GLU A 379 -5.29 10.79 10.55
N GLN A 380 -5.14 11.49 11.67
CA GLN A 380 -6.27 12.14 12.33
C GLN A 380 -6.63 13.42 11.59
N THR A 381 -7.90 13.62 11.30
CA THR A 381 -8.42 14.80 10.61
C THR A 381 -9.66 15.32 11.33
N ASP A 382 -9.78 16.65 11.43
CA ASP A 382 -10.96 17.33 12.01
C ASP A 382 -12.18 17.24 11.08
N ASN A 383 -11.97 16.83 9.83
CA ASN A 383 -13.02 16.66 8.84
C ASN A 383 -12.99 15.23 8.34
N PRO A 384 -13.68 14.30 9.00
CA PRO A 384 -13.60 12.89 8.66
C PRO A 384 -14.13 12.66 7.25
N MET A 385 -13.26 12.23 6.35
CA MET A 385 -13.67 11.39 5.24
C MET A 385 -13.91 10.00 5.83
N ASP A 386 -14.97 9.84 6.53
CA ASP A 386 -15.52 8.66 7.22
C ASP A 386 -14.78 7.32 6.98
N GLY A 387 -13.48 7.27 7.34
CA GLY A 387 -12.68 6.07 7.28
C GLY A 387 -12.45 5.47 5.88
N GLU A 388 -12.39 6.28 4.82
CA GLU A 388 -11.99 5.78 3.51
C GLU A 388 -10.54 5.29 3.54
N PHE A 389 -10.32 4.05 3.09
CA PHE A 389 -8.99 3.51 2.91
C PHE A 389 -8.55 3.69 1.45
N CYS A 390 -7.50 4.45 1.25
CA CYS A 390 -6.85 4.60 -0.06
C CYS A 390 -5.63 3.70 -0.14
N SER A 391 -5.52 2.92 -1.21
CA SER A 391 -4.39 2.05 -1.49
C SER A 391 -3.69 2.47 -2.78
N GLY A 392 -2.37 2.51 -2.75
CA GLY A 392 -1.52 2.59 -3.93
C GLY A 392 -0.77 1.28 -4.13
N GLY A 393 -0.68 0.82 -5.36
CA GLY A 393 0.12 -0.33 -5.76
C GLY A 393 1.11 0.06 -6.86
N THR A 394 2.29 -0.57 -6.89
CA THR A 394 3.29 -0.36 -7.94
C THR A 394 3.95 -1.66 -8.35
N GLY A 395 4.48 -1.67 -9.56
CA GLY A 395 5.20 -2.78 -10.13
C GLY A 395 5.95 -2.37 -11.40
N ILE A 396 6.66 -3.34 -11.99
CA ILE A 396 7.44 -3.16 -13.21
C ILE A 396 6.75 -3.91 -14.36
N GLY A 397 6.66 -3.28 -15.52
CA GLY A 397 6.16 -3.86 -16.76
C GLY A 397 7.08 -3.59 -17.94
N ASN A 398 6.80 -4.24 -19.05
CA ASN A 398 7.56 -4.06 -20.29
C ASN A 398 6.87 -3.10 -21.25
N THR A 399 5.55 -3.16 -21.32
CA THR A 399 4.72 -2.37 -22.23
C THR A 399 3.43 -1.97 -21.54
N LEU A 400 2.85 -0.88 -22.02
CA LEU A 400 1.53 -0.43 -21.59
C LEU A 400 0.46 -1.26 -22.30
N PHE A 401 -0.29 -2.05 -21.55
CA PHE A 401 -1.37 -2.87 -22.10
C PHE A 401 -2.69 -2.06 -22.18
N PRO A 402 -3.47 -2.18 -23.29
CA PRO A 402 -4.69 -1.40 -23.49
C PRO A 402 -5.82 -1.84 -22.57
N ASP A 403 -6.64 -0.89 -22.13
CA ASP A 403 -7.90 -1.10 -21.43
C ASP A 403 -9.13 -0.71 -22.28
N ASP A 404 -8.93 -0.06 -23.42
CA ASP A 404 -9.96 0.23 -24.42
C ASP A 404 -10.07 -0.90 -25.44
N PHE A 405 -11.22 -1.05 -26.06
CA PHE A 405 -11.44 -1.99 -27.17
C PHE A 405 -10.57 -1.59 -28.37
N PRO A 406 -9.66 -2.45 -28.83
CA PRO A 406 -8.73 -2.08 -29.89
C PRO A 406 -9.35 -2.12 -31.30
N CYS A 407 -10.31 -3.04 -31.53
CA CYS A 407 -10.99 -3.20 -32.83
C CYS A 407 -12.31 -3.97 -32.67
N GLU A 408 -13.11 -4.01 -33.74
CA GLU A 408 -14.31 -4.83 -33.82
C GLU A 408 -14.00 -6.34 -33.91
N ASN A 409 -15.06 -7.15 -33.83
CA ASN A 409 -15.03 -8.61 -33.96
C ASN A 409 -14.28 -9.38 -32.86
N LEU A 410 -13.86 -8.72 -31.78
CA LEU A 410 -13.33 -9.38 -30.61
C LEU A 410 -14.45 -9.89 -29.71
N PHE A 411 -14.28 -11.07 -29.13
CA PHE A 411 -15.15 -11.55 -28.06
C PHE A 411 -14.87 -10.77 -26.78
N ILE A 412 -15.94 -10.46 -26.07
CA ILE A 412 -15.88 -9.84 -24.73
C ILE A 412 -16.13 -10.93 -23.71
N SER A 413 -15.14 -11.19 -22.87
CA SER A 413 -15.23 -12.15 -21.77
C SER A 413 -15.08 -11.47 -20.42
N MET A 414 -15.81 -11.96 -19.44
CA MET A 414 -15.71 -11.56 -18.03
C MET A 414 -14.96 -12.66 -17.27
N ILE A 415 -13.89 -12.30 -16.59
CA ILE A 415 -13.16 -13.16 -15.67
C ILE A 415 -13.65 -12.87 -14.25
N GLY A 416 -13.92 -13.91 -13.47
CA GLY A 416 -14.45 -13.84 -12.11
C GLY A 416 -15.94 -14.16 -12.01
N SER A 417 -16.49 -14.13 -10.80
CA SER A 417 -17.89 -14.47 -10.51
C SER A 417 -18.67 -13.23 -10.09
N HIS A 418 -19.58 -12.79 -10.94
CA HIS A 418 -20.45 -11.67 -10.62
C HIS A 418 -21.54 -12.07 -9.62
N ARG A 419 -21.69 -11.32 -8.53
CA ARG A 419 -22.64 -11.58 -7.43
C ARG A 419 -23.72 -10.52 -7.27
N GLY A 420 -23.61 -9.41 -8.00
CA GLY A 420 -24.64 -8.35 -8.04
C GLY A 420 -24.66 -7.45 -6.80
N GLU A 421 -23.55 -7.34 -6.05
CA GLU A 421 -23.53 -6.52 -4.85
C GLU A 421 -23.69 -5.03 -5.19
N LEU A 422 -24.78 -4.42 -4.71
CA LEU A 422 -25.11 -3.00 -4.89
C LEU A 422 -24.82 -2.14 -3.66
N GLY A 423 -24.59 -2.75 -2.49
CA GLY A 423 -24.34 -2.01 -1.25
C GLY A 423 -23.14 -1.07 -1.36
N GLY A 424 -23.35 0.23 -1.10
CA GLY A 424 -22.35 1.27 -1.26
C GLY A 424 -22.00 1.62 -2.71
N SER A 425 -22.71 1.07 -3.71
CA SER A 425 -22.43 1.34 -5.11
C SER A 425 -22.75 2.78 -5.53
N GLN A 426 -22.07 3.25 -6.56
CA GLN A 426 -22.36 4.54 -7.16
C GLN A 426 -23.79 4.60 -7.74
N TYR A 427 -24.32 3.46 -8.19
CA TYR A 427 -25.67 3.37 -8.69
C TYR A 427 -26.69 3.67 -7.60
N LEU A 428 -26.62 3.03 -6.43
CA LEU A 428 -27.54 3.32 -5.32
C LEU A 428 -27.40 4.77 -4.84
N SER A 429 -26.17 5.23 -4.64
CA SER A 429 -25.90 6.61 -4.21
C SER A 429 -26.47 7.66 -5.18
N LEU A 430 -26.30 7.45 -6.50
CA LEU A 430 -26.66 8.44 -7.52
C LEU A 430 -28.14 8.40 -7.91
N ILE A 431 -28.75 7.20 -7.97
CA ILE A 431 -30.08 6.98 -8.50
C ILE A 431 -31.14 6.91 -7.40
N ASN A 432 -30.86 6.21 -6.32
CA ASN A 432 -31.80 5.98 -5.23
C ASN A 432 -31.53 6.85 -3.99
N GLN A 433 -30.37 7.55 -3.95
CA GLN A 433 -29.90 8.28 -2.76
C GLN A 433 -29.75 7.39 -1.51
N GLU A 434 -29.55 6.10 -1.73
CA GLU A 434 -29.34 5.08 -0.72
C GLU A 434 -27.91 4.53 -0.80
N THR A 435 -27.39 4.09 0.34
CA THR A 435 -26.05 3.47 0.43
C THR A 435 -26.10 2.10 1.07
N THR A 436 -27.27 1.69 1.53
CA THR A 436 -27.52 0.40 2.18
C THR A 436 -27.62 -0.73 1.15
N GLY A 437 -27.31 -1.95 1.55
CA GLY A 437 -27.38 -3.14 0.70
C GLY A 437 -26.24 -4.11 0.98
N THR A 438 -26.22 -5.23 0.24
CA THR A 438 -25.14 -6.22 0.35
C THR A 438 -23.82 -5.62 -0.13
N GLN A 439 -22.85 -5.55 0.76
CA GLN A 439 -21.52 -5.00 0.46
C GLN A 439 -20.69 -6.00 -0.33
N PRO A 440 -19.87 -5.52 -1.29
CA PRO A 440 -18.95 -6.39 -2.02
C PRO A 440 -17.92 -7.04 -1.09
N VAL A 441 -17.66 -8.33 -1.31
CA VAL A 441 -16.67 -9.11 -0.59
C VAL A 441 -15.55 -9.53 -1.54
N VAL A 442 -14.31 -9.46 -1.09
CA VAL A 442 -13.15 -9.94 -1.84
C VAL A 442 -12.77 -11.34 -1.35
N ASP A 443 -12.80 -12.30 -2.26
CA ASP A 443 -12.13 -13.59 -2.07
C ASP A 443 -10.68 -13.45 -2.55
N LEU A 444 -9.74 -13.41 -1.63
CA LEU A 444 -8.32 -13.19 -1.92
C LEU A 444 -7.69 -14.31 -2.76
N LEU A 445 -8.18 -15.55 -2.62
CA LEU A 445 -7.70 -16.66 -3.44
C LEU A 445 -8.15 -16.48 -4.90
N MET A 446 -9.42 -16.14 -5.11
CA MET A 446 -9.94 -15.85 -6.45
C MET A 446 -9.32 -14.59 -7.04
N GLU A 447 -9.06 -13.57 -6.22
CA GLU A 447 -8.36 -12.36 -6.66
C GLU A 447 -6.94 -12.65 -7.15
N SER A 448 -6.18 -13.46 -6.42
CA SER A 448 -4.83 -13.88 -6.82
C SER A 448 -4.85 -14.65 -8.15
N ARG A 449 -5.79 -15.60 -8.31
CA ARG A 449 -6.00 -16.36 -9.56
C ARG A 449 -6.40 -15.43 -10.71
N LEU A 450 -7.26 -14.46 -10.45
CA LEU A 450 -7.69 -13.46 -11.42
C LEU A 450 -6.48 -12.68 -11.97
N GLN A 451 -5.67 -12.11 -11.10
CA GLN A 451 -4.50 -11.33 -11.50
C GLN A 451 -3.48 -12.19 -12.26
N GLU A 452 -3.24 -13.43 -11.83
CA GLU A 452 -2.35 -14.35 -12.53
C GLU A 452 -2.90 -14.73 -13.92
N THR A 453 -4.19 -14.96 -14.05
CA THR A 453 -4.84 -15.26 -15.35
C THR A 453 -4.69 -14.10 -16.32
N ILE A 454 -4.88 -12.87 -15.87
CA ILE A 454 -4.74 -11.67 -16.70
C ILE A 454 -3.29 -11.55 -17.18
N LEU A 455 -2.33 -11.61 -16.26
CA LEU A 455 -0.91 -11.49 -16.60
C LEU A 455 -0.46 -12.59 -17.56
N THR A 456 -0.87 -13.85 -17.33
CA THR A 456 -0.57 -14.99 -18.21
C THR A 456 -1.21 -14.80 -19.58
N GLY A 457 -2.47 -14.39 -19.64
CA GLY A 457 -3.18 -14.16 -20.90
C GLY A 457 -2.60 -13.00 -21.72
N ILE A 458 -2.13 -11.94 -21.05
CA ILE A 458 -1.42 -10.82 -21.71
C ILE A 458 -0.07 -11.28 -22.24
N GLN A 459 0.73 -11.97 -21.44
CA GLN A 459 2.05 -12.48 -21.84
C GLN A 459 1.96 -13.48 -22.98
N GLY A 460 0.92 -14.32 -22.98
CA GLY A 460 0.63 -15.28 -24.05
C GLY A 460 0.01 -14.66 -25.30
N GLY A 461 -0.28 -13.34 -25.32
CA GLY A 461 -0.90 -12.66 -26.46
C GLY A 461 -2.38 -13.01 -26.68
N LEU A 462 -3.00 -13.75 -25.75
CA LEU A 462 -4.40 -14.21 -25.85
C LEU A 462 -5.38 -13.07 -25.61
N ILE A 463 -5.08 -12.18 -24.64
CA ILE A 463 -5.89 -11.02 -24.31
C ILE A 463 -5.47 -9.84 -25.18
N GLN A 464 -6.45 -9.09 -25.71
CA GLN A 464 -6.20 -7.92 -26.57
C GLN A 464 -6.44 -6.59 -25.81
N SER A 465 -7.31 -6.56 -24.82
CA SER A 465 -7.48 -5.48 -23.84
C SER A 465 -8.02 -6.02 -22.53
N ALA A 466 -7.74 -5.33 -21.41
CA ALA A 466 -8.18 -5.72 -20.08
C ALA A 466 -8.59 -4.50 -19.25
N ARG A 467 -9.79 -4.54 -18.65
CA ARG A 467 -10.31 -3.49 -17.78
C ARG A 467 -10.90 -4.08 -16.50
N ALA A 468 -10.40 -3.63 -15.35
CA ALA A 468 -11.00 -3.98 -14.07
C ALA A 468 -12.43 -3.44 -13.97
N VAL A 469 -13.34 -4.25 -13.44
CA VAL A 469 -14.69 -3.77 -13.10
C VAL A 469 -14.59 -3.03 -11.77
N GLY A 470 -15.03 -1.79 -11.77
CA GLY A 470 -14.99 -0.87 -10.63
C GLY A 470 -16.32 -0.18 -10.40
N ALA A 471 -16.26 1.08 -10.04
CA ALA A 471 -17.41 1.92 -9.75
C ALA A 471 -18.42 1.98 -10.92
N GLY A 472 -19.66 1.67 -10.63
CA GLY A 472 -20.76 1.60 -11.61
C GLY A 472 -20.92 0.23 -12.30
N GLY A 473 -20.15 -0.78 -11.89
CA GLY A 473 -20.32 -2.17 -12.31
C GLY A 473 -19.92 -2.48 -13.75
N ILE A 474 -20.43 -3.60 -14.28
CA ILE A 474 -20.07 -4.12 -15.60
C ILE A 474 -20.47 -3.17 -16.72
N ALA A 475 -21.68 -2.60 -16.65
CA ALA A 475 -22.19 -1.73 -17.71
C ALA A 475 -21.32 -0.47 -17.89
N VAL A 476 -20.88 0.14 -16.79
CA VAL A 476 -19.96 1.31 -16.82
C VAL A 476 -18.57 0.89 -17.30
N SER A 477 -18.07 -0.26 -16.86
CA SER A 477 -16.75 -0.74 -17.27
C SER A 477 -16.68 -1.02 -18.76
N ILE A 478 -17.70 -1.64 -19.36
CA ILE A 478 -17.81 -1.82 -20.82
C ILE A 478 -17.94 -0.48 -21.54
N ALA A 479 -18.78 0.42 -21.01
CA ALA A 479 -18.94 1.76 -21.60
C ALA A 479 -17.63 2.56 -21.64
N LYS A 480 -16.81 2.45 -20.59
CA LYS A 480 -15.48 3.07 -20.56
C LYS A 480 -14.49 2.44 -21.54
N SER A 481 -14.66 1.14 -21.88
CA SER A 481 -13.77 0.45 -22.82
C SER A 481 -13.93 0.92 -24.27
N PHE A 482 -14.90 1.74 -24.60
CA PHE A 482 -14.94 2.43 -25.89
C PHE A 482 -13.87 3.54 -26.00
N GLY A 483 -13.33 4.01 -24.89
CA GLY A 483 -12.37 5.11 -24.87
C GLY A 483 -12.94 6.35 -25.54
N LYS A 484 -12.28 6.81 -26.63
CA LYS A 484 -12.73 7.92 -27.48
C LYS A 484 -13.31 7.45 -28.82
N ASN A 485 -13.43 6.15 -29.02
CA ASN A 485 -13.85 5.58 -30.33
C ASN A 485 -15.37 5.36 -30.36
N ALA A 486 -16.09 6.34 -30.83
CA ALA A 486 -17.54 6.26 -30.98
C ALA A 486 -18.03 5.38 -32.17
N GLN A 487 -17.11 4.88 -33.02
CA GLN A 487 -17.46 4.01 -34.14
C GLN A 487 -17.63 2.56 -33.70
N LEU A 488 -16.92 2.14 -32.63
CA LEU A 488 -17.11 0.82 -32.06
C LEU A 488 -18.42 0.74 -31.28
N GLY A 489 -19.04 -0.42 -31.32
CA GLY A 489 -20.17 -0.82 -30.52
C GLY A 489 -19.86 -2.06 -29.69
N ALA A 490 -20.82 -2.49 -28.89
CA ALA A 490 -20.74 -3.78 -28.19
C ALA A 490 -22.13 -4.38 -28.03
N ARG A 491 -22.22 -5.67 -28.26
CA ARG A 491 -23.44 -6.44 -28.07
C ARG A 491 -23.25 -7.47 -26.98
N ILE A 492 -23.87 -7.23 -25.83
CA ILE A 492 -23.74 -8.07 -24.63
C ILE A 492 -25.00 -8.89 -24.42
N HIS A 493 -24.81 -10.19 -24.24
CA HIS A 493 -25.82 -11.16 -23.84
C HIS A 493 -25.34 -11.90 -22.61
N PHE A 494 -25.77 -11.44 -21.43
CA PHE A 494 -25.35 -12.01 -20.17
C PHE A 494 -26.54 -12.14 -19.21
N SER A 495 -26.75 -13.34 -18.67
CA SER A 495 -27.84 -13.64 -17.77
C SER A 495 -27.34 -14.41 -16.53
N ARG A 496 -27.81 -14.01 -15.38
CA ARG A 496 -27.66 -14.72 -14.10
C ARG A 496 -28.97 -14.58 -13.30
N LYS A 497 -29.11 -15.35 -12.23
CA LYS A 497 -30.21 -15.18 -11.26
C LYS A 497 -30.00 -13.93 -10.40
N LEU A 498 -29.93 -12.77 -11.05
CA LEU A 498 -29.77 -11.45 -10.43
C LEU A 498 -30.87 -10.52 -10.99
N LYS A 499 -31.25 -9.51 -10.23
CA LYS A 499 -32.07 -8.41 -10.75
C LYS A 499 -31.25 -7.68 -11.82
N ILE A 500 -31.96 -7.02 -12.74
CA ILE A 500 -31.29 -6.38 -13.88
C ILE A 500 -30.35 -5.24 -13.46
N ASP A 501 -30.70 -4.48 -12.44
CA ASP A 501 -29.84 -3.43 -11.87
C ASP A 501 -28.61 -4.01 -11.14
N GLU A 502 -28.78 -5.12 -10.40
CA GLU A 502 -27.67 -5.87 -9.80
C GLU A 502 -26.71 -6.40 -10.88
N LEU A 503 -27.27 -6.90 -12.00
CA LEU A 503 -26.49 -7.42 -13.12
C LEU A 503 -25.69 -6.32 -13.83
N LEU A 504 -26.28 -5.16 -14.04
CA LEU A 504 -25.68 -4.04 -14.78
C LEU A 504 -24.69 -3.24 -13.93
N PHE A 505 -25.07 -2.91 -12.69
CA PHE A 505 -24.43 -1.90 -11.86
C PHE A 505 -23.88 -2.44 -10.52
N GLY A 506 -24.01 -3.74 -10.25
CA GLY A 506 -23.37 -4.37 -9.10
C GLY A 506 -21.86 -4.21 -9.14
N GLU A 507 -21.27 -3.71 -8.04
CA GLU A 507 -19.83 -3.42 -7.95
C GLU A 507 -19.05 -4.59 -7.32
N THR A 508 -19.38 -5.81 -7.77
CA THR A 508 -18.71 -7.03 -7.33
C THR A 508 -17.20 -6.90 -7.52
N GLN A 509 -16.47 -7.16 -6.46
CA GLN A 509 -15.00 -7.18 -6.51
C GLN A 509 -14.49 -8.47 -7.18
N GLY A 510 -13.26 -8.43 -7.73
CA GLY A 510 -12.66 -9.58 -8.41
C GLY A 510 -13.26 -9.88 -9.79
N LEU A 511 -13.61 -8.84 -10.54
CA LEU A 511 -14.09 -8.93 -11.92
C LEU A 511 -13.21 -8.15 -12.88
N VAL A 512 -12.97 -8.70 -14.07
CA VAL A 512 -12.26 -8.04 -15.17
C VAL A 512 -12.95 -8.34 -16.49
N ILE A 513 -13.12 -7.32 -17.32
CA ILE A 513 -13.57 -7.44 -18.71
C ILE A 513 -12.33 -7.52 -19.60
N VAL A 514 -12.25 -8.53 -20.44
CA VAL A 514 -11.17 -8.72 -21.41
C VAL A 514 -11.73 -8.88 -22.82
N THR A 515 -10.93 -8.53 -23.83
CA THR A 515 -11.24 -8.84 -25.22
C THR A 515 -10.28 -9.87 -25.78
N ILE A 516 -10.80 -10.78 -26.62
CA ILE A 516 -10.08 -11.97 -27.08
C ILE A 516 -10.44 -12.19 -28.55
N LYS A 517 -9.45 -12.59 -29.37
CA LYS A 517 -9.73 -13.03 -30.75
C LYS A 517 -10.47 -14.36 -30.75
N GLU A 518 -11.29 -14.57 -31.75
CA GLU A 518 -12.01 -15.84 -31.93
C GLU A 518 -11.08 -17.06 -31.98
N THR A 519 -9.93 -16.91 -32.63
CA THR A 519 -8.90 -17.96 -32.73
C THR A 519 -8.29 -18.36 -31.39
N ASP A 520 -8.26 -17.44 -30.44
CA ASP A 520 -7.54 -17.59 -29.18
C ASP A 520 -8.49 -17.95 -28.00
N LEU A 521 -9.82 -17.96 -28.25
CA LEU A 521 -10.84 -18.12 -27.20
C LEU A 521 -10.71 -19.45 -26.45
N MET A 522 -10.54 -20.55 -27.18
CA MET A 522 -10.42 -21.87 -26.55
C MET A 522 -9.16 -22.00 -25.69
N GLU A 523 -8.04 -21.45 -26.16
CA GLU A 523 -6.80 -21.46 -25.39
C GLU A 523 -6.91 -20.58 -24.14
N PHE A 524 -7.55 -19.42 -24.26
CA PHE A 524 -7.83 -18.55 -23.11
C PHE A 524 -8.70 -19.25 -22.07
N GLU A 525 -9.78 -19.93 -22.48
CA GLU A 525 -10.65 -20.70 -21.59
C GLU A 525 -9.87 -21.83 -20.90
N ARG A 526 -8.97 -22.50 -21.61
CA ARG A 526 -8.07 -23.52 -21.06
C ARG A 526 -7.16 -22.94 -19.97
N VAL A 527 -6.59 -21.76 -20.20
CA VAL A 527 -5.77 -21.05 -19.18
C VAL A 527 -6.59 -20.75 -17.95
N CYS A 528 -7.81 -20.21 -18.10
CA CYS A 528 -8.71 -19.93 -16.99
C CYS A 528 -9.05 -21.18 -16.18
N MET A 529 -9.35 -22.29 -16.84
CA MET A 529 -9.62 -23.57 -16.20
C MET A 529 -8.40 -24.11 -15.45
N THR A 530 -7.21 -23.99 -16.03
CA THR A 530 -5.95 -24.49 -15.43
C THR A 530 -5.61 -23.71 -14.16
N ILE A 531 -5.80 -22.39 -14.16
CA ILE A 531 -5.57 -21.54 -12.98
C ILE A 531 -6.73 -21.68 -11.97
N GLY A 532 -7.89 -22.13 -12.41
CA GLY A 532 -9.07 -22.35 -11.56
C GLY A 532 -9.84 -21.07 -11.27
N ILE A 533 -10.05 -20.23 -12.30
CA ILE A 533 -10.88 -19.02 -12.23
C ILE A 533 -12.02 -19.12 -13.24
N PRO A 534 -13.28 -18.79 -12.89
CA PRO A 534 -14.37 -18.77 -13.85
C PRO A 534 -14.19 -17.64 -14.86
N ALA A 535 -14.40 -17.94 -16.13
CA ALA A 535 -14.50 -16.98 -17.21
C ALA A 535 -15.78 -17.25 -18.01
N THR A 536 -16.41 -16.20 -18.48
CA THR A 536 -17.65 -16.29 -19.24
C THR A 536 -17.60 -15.30 -20.41
N THR A 537 -17.73 -15.78 -21.61
CA THR A 537 -17.91 -14.93 -22.79
C THR A 537 -19.32 -14.34 -22.75
N ILE A 538 -19.40 -13.01 -22.71
CA ILE A 538 -20.65 -12.26 -22.49
C ILE A 538 -21.10 -11.47 -23.71
N GLY A 539 -20.25 -11.36 -24.75
CA GLY A 539 -20.62 -10.57 -25.93
C GLY A 539 -19.49 -10.41 -26.93
N ARG A 540 -19.68 -9.46 -27.81
CA ARG A 540 -18.75 -9.15 -28.91
C ARG A 540 -18.66 -7.65 -29.16
N VAL A 541 -17.49 -7.15 -29.53
CA VAL A 541 -17.27 -5.79 -30.03
C VAL A 541 -17.79 -5.72 -31.47
N THR A 542 -18.56 -4.68 -31.78
CA THR A 542 -19.17 -4.43 -33.10
C THR A 542 -18.67 -3.11 -33.70
N ASP A 543 -18.97 -2.89 -34.97
CA ASP A 543 -18.64 -1.68 -35.74
C ASP A 543 -19.84 -0.74 -35.96
N ASP A 544 -20.96 -1.01 -35.26
CA ASP A 544 -22.23 -0.29 -35.46
C ASP A 544 -22.40 0.96 -34.59
N GLY A 545 -21.40 1.29 -33.75
CA GLY A 545 -21.45 2.46 -32.86
C GLY A 545 -22.54 2.38 -31.78
N VAL A 546 -23.10 1.19 -31.50
CA VAL A 546 -24.18 0.98 -30.56
C VAL A 546 -23.75 0.09 -29.41
N PHE A 547 -23.94 0.56 -28.18
CA PHE A 547 -23.82 -0.28 -27.00
C PHE A 547 -25.18 -0.87 -26.64
N SER A 548 -25.28 -2.20 -26.66
CA SER A 548 -26.45 -2.95 -26.21
C SER A 548 -26.08 -3.96 -25.13
N PHE A 549 -26.86 -3.99 -24.04
CA PHE A 549 -26.71 -4.97 -22.97
C PHE A 549 -28.08 -5.60 -22.70
N ASN A 550 -28.25 -6.84 -23.14
CA ASN A 550 -29.55 -7.52 -23.21
C ASN A 550 -30.57 -6.59 -23.89
N GLU A 551 -31.80 -6.51 -23.33
CA GLU A 551 -32.82 -5.54 -23.73
C GLU A 551 -32.86 -4.29 -22.83
N ALA A 552 -31.99 -4.24 -21.81
CA ALA A 552 -32.04 -3.24 -20.76
C ALA A 552 -31.34 -1.92 -21.15
N ILE A 553 -30.22 -2.03 -21.89
CA ILE A 553 -29.46 -0.88 -22.40
C ILE A 553 -29.38 -0.97 -23.92
N LYS A 554 -29.68 0.13 -24.58
CA LYS A 554 -29.42 0.34 -26.00
C LYS A 554 -29.19 1.82 -26.25
N LEU A 555 -27.95 2.19 -26.53
CA LEU A 555 -27.46 3.57 -26.66
C LEU A 555 -26.44 3.70 -27.77
N PRO A 556 -26.42 4.82 -28.54
CA PRO A 556 -25.26 5.17 -29.34
C PRO A 556 -24.06 5.43 -28.42
N VAL A 557 -22.89 4.88 -28.78
CA VAL A 557 -21.64 5.05 -28.01
C VAL A 557 -21.25 6.53 -27.93
N SER A 558 -21.57 7.34 -28.93
CA SER A 558 -21.35 8.81 -28.94
C SER A 558 -21.99 9.57 -27.77
N LYS A 559 -22.94 8.96 -27.05
CA LYS A 559 -23.52 9.53 -25.81
C LYS A 559 -22.75 9.18 -24.55
N LEU A 560 -21.79 8.26 -24.65
CA LEU A 560 -21.02 7.70 -23.52
C LEU A 560 -19.58 8.20 -23.48
N VAL A 561 -19.00 8.52 -24.65
CA VAL A 561 -17.62 8.97 -24.84
C VAL A 561 -17.51 10.48 -24.92
#